data_d8704c8ce838b32a0832c2a23edb5ac4
#
_entry.id   d8704c8ce838b32a0832c2a23edb5ac4
#
_cell.length_a   1.000
_cell.length_b   1.000
_cell.length_c   1.000
_cell.angle_alpha   90.00
_cell.angle_beta   90.00
_cell.angle_gamma   90.00
#
_symmetry.space_group_name_H-M   'P 1'
#
loop_
_entity.id
_entity.type
_entity.pdbx_description
1 polymer ?
#
loop_
_entity_poly.entity_id
_entity_poly.type
_entity_poly.pdbx_seq_one_letter_code
_entity_poly.pdbx_strand_id
1 'polypeptide(L)'
;MNIKDYFRKQTAIYLYQVVLYSLMAAFIFLVNFHFRIPGAIFYSLFVILFAALIGSIIKYVYYAGRFSSTKPYAMDEAAAARIQEGAMEIREYLLIKDPSSGFNLKLFSYSGLCELEISDTFPGWWNWLTPASFREWKTNSFLVKKRDGQAVGEITLNPKTYLINGQFGKNSISLEYLRDNRKAAVFECGSDRIEIHKEGNGHSFVINNRKIAQLSKGYMPMTLQQLFPINTPILSFNEKIKDKEQWLVVSLLICLWFNRDG
;
A
#
# COMPACT_ATOMS: atom_id res chain seq x y z
N MET A 1 -10.04 2.92 11.26
CA MET A 1 -9.08 4.05 11.05
C MET A 1 -9.63 4.93 9.96
N ASN A 2 -9.57 6.24 10.12
CA ASN A 2 -9.93 7.19 9.06
C ASN A 2 -8.68 7.81 8.42
N ILE A 3 -8.84 8.53 7.32
CA ILE A 3 -7.73 9.14 6.57
C ILE A 3 -6.96 10.19 7.41
N LYS A 4 -7.64 10.89 8.33
CA LYS A 4 -7.01 11.85 9.24
C LYS A 4 -6.11 11.16 10.25
N ASP A 5 -6.55 10.01 10.80
CA ASP A 5 -5.74 9.18 11.71
C ASP A 5 -4.51 8.63 10.98
N TYR A 6 -4.66 8.29 9.70
CA TYR A 6 -3.54 7.91 8.84
C TYR A 6 -2.51 9.04 8.76
N PHE A 7 -2.92 10.27 8.42
CA PHE A 7 -1.99 11.41 8.35
C PHE A 7 -1.34 11.72 9.69
N ARG A 8 -2.09 11.64 10.79
CA ARG A 8 -1.55 11.79 12.15
C ARG A 8 -0.45 10.78 12.45
N LYS A 9 -0.69 9.51 12.12
CA LYS A 9 0.30 8.43 12.30
C LYS A 9 1.55 8.67 11.46
N GLN A 10 1.39 9.08 10.18
CA GLN A 10 2.51 9.39 9.30
C GLN A 10 3.34 10.58 9.82
N THR A 11 2.68 11.65 10.28
CA THR A 11 3.35 12.81 10.89
C THR A 11 4.21 12.37 12.08
N ALA A 12 3.68 11.52 12.96
CA ALA A 12 4.43 11.03 14.11
C ALA A 12 5.65 10.19 13.68
N ILE A 13 5.50 9.30 12.70
CA ILE A 13 6.60 8.45 12.19
C ILE A 13 7.74 9.34 11.65
N TYR A 14 7.42 10.33 10.81
CA TYR A 14 8.46 11.20 10.25
C TYR A 14 9.07 12.14 11.29
N LEU A 15 8.32 12.57 12.30
CA LEU A 15 8.88 13.30 13.44
C LEU A 15 9.92 12.45 14.18
N TYR A 16 9.61 11.19 14.48
CA TYR A 16 10.57 10.27 15.11
C TYR A 16 11.81 10.05 14.24
N GLN A 17 11.66 9.94 12.91
CA GLN A 17 12.81 9.84 12.02
C GLN A 17 13.68 11.09 12.03
N VAL A 18 13.10 12.29 12.05
CA VAL A 18 13.83 13.57 12.18
C VAL A 18 14.65 13.59 13.46
N VAL A 19 14.03 13.23 14.60
CA VAL A 19 14.71 13.17 15.89
C VAL A 19 15.85 12.14 15.85
N LEU A 20 15.60 10.94 15.34
CA LEU A 20 16.58 9.86 15.26
C LEU A 20 17.80 10.28 14.42
N TYR A 21 17.58 10.82 13.22
CA TYR A 21 18.66 11.24 12.33
C TYR A 21 19.45 12.42 12.91
N SER A 22 18.78 13.32 13.63
CA SER A 22 19.46 14.41 14.34
C SER A 22 20.37 13.90 15.47
N LEU A 23 19.91 12.91 16.23
CA LEU A 23 20.72 12.25 17.27
C LEU A 23 21.89 11.48 16.66
N MET A 24 21.68 10.76 15.54
CA MET A 24 22.76 10.08 14.84
C MET A 24 23.81 11.06 14.30
N ALA A 25 23.39 12.21 13.77
CA ALA A 25 24.31 13.24 13.30
C ALA A 25 25.17 13.80 14.45
N ALA A 26 24.54 14.09 15.59
CA ALA A 26 25.24 14.53 16.80
C ALA A 26 26.23 13.45 17.29
N PHE A 27 25.81 12.19 17.29
CA PHE A 27 26.67 11.06 17.69
C PHE A 27 27.89 10.92 16.76
N ILE A 28 27.70 10.94 15.45
CA ILE A 28 28.80 10.87 14.47
C ILE A 28 29.77 12.04 14.65
N PHE A 29 29.23 13.24 14.93
CA PHE A 29 30.07 14.41 15.20
C PHE A 29 30.92 14.22 16.47
N LEU A 30 30.33 13.71 17.56
CA LEU A 30 31.06 13.41 18.81
C LEU A 30 32.13 12.35 18.61
N VAL A 31 31.80 11.28 17.87
CA VAL A 31 32.76 10.20 17.54
C VAL A 31 33.93 10.76 16.71
N ASN A 32 33.62 11.58 15.69
CA ASN A 32 34.68 12.21 14.90
C ASN A 32 35.58 13.14 15.72
N PHE A 33 34.99 13.89 16.65
CA PHE A 33 35.74 14.76 17.55
C PHE A 33 36.73 13.98 18.42
N HIS A 34 36.31 12.77 18.90
CA HIS A 34 37.13 11.96 19.80
C HIS A 34 38.14 11.06 19.06
N PHE A 35 37.71 10.41 17.96
CA PHE A 35 38.49 9.39 17.25
C PHE A 35 39.17 9.88 15.96
N ARG A 36 38.91 11.12 15.52
CA ARG A 36 39.48 11.71 14.30
C ARG A 36 39.31 10.81 13.06
N ILE A 37 38.08 10.45 12.75
CA ILE A 37 37.74 9.62 11.59
C ILE A 37 38.33 10.24 10.31
N PRO A 38 38.86 9.43 9.36
CA PRO A 38 39.35 9.94 8.06
C PRO A 38 38.26 10.82 7.38
N GLY A 39 38.67 12.03 6.95
CA GLY A 39 37.72 13.04 6.46
C GLY A 39 36.77 12.53 5.37
N ALA A 40 37.28 11.72 4.43
CA ALA A 40 36.44 11.16 3.36
C ALA A 40 35.27 10.30 3.89
N ILE A 41 35.51 9.46 4.90
CA ILE A 41 34.50 8.62 5.51
C ILE A 41 33.49 9.48 6.30
N PHE A 42 34.01 10.42 7.11
CA PHE A 42 33.18 11.32 7.89
C PHE A 42 32.23 12.13 7.00
N TYR A 43 32.75 12.79 5.95
CA TYR A 43 31.91 13.60 5.05
C TYR A 43 30.91 12.75 4.29
N SER A 44 31.27 11.56 3.84
CA SER A 44 30.34 10.66 3.14
C SER A 44 29.16 10.23 4.04
N LEU A 45 29.44 9.82 5.28
CA LEU A 45 28.41 9.47 6.25
C LEU A 45 27.52 10.67 6.59
N PHE A 46 28.13 11.84 6.77
CA PHE A 46 27.41 13.07 7.11
C PHE A 46 26.47 13.49 5.96
N VAL A 47 26.92 13.43 4.70
CA VAL A 47 26.11 13.78 3.53
C VAL A 47 24.89 12.84 3.41
N ILE A 48 25.10 11.52 3.57
CA ILE A 48 24.02 10.52 3.50
C ILE A 48 22.98 10.81 4.61
N LEU A 49 23.46 11.02 5.84
CA LEU A 49 22.59 11.26 6.97
C LEU A 49 21.82 12.59 6.84
N PHE A 50 22.49 13.62 6.33
CA PHE A 50 21.89 14.94 6.11
C PHE A 50 20.82 14.90 5.01
N ALA A 51 21.05 14.15 3.93
CA ALA A 51 20.05 13.92 2.90
C ALA A 51 18.82 13.16 3.43
N ALA A 52 19.03 12.14 4.28
CA ALA A 52 17.95 11.40 4.94
C ALA A 52 17.14 12.31 5.90
N LEU A 53 17.83 13.17 6.63
CA LEU A 53 17.21 14.14 7.54
C LEU A 53 16.33 15.14 6.77
N ILE A 54 16.85 15.75 5.70
CA ILE A 54 16.09 16.68 4.85
C ILE A 54 14.86 15.97 4.26
N GLY A 55 15.05 14.76 3.72
CA GLY A 55 13.93 13.97 3.18
C GLY A 55 12.83 13.70 4.21
N SER A 56 13.22 13.43 5.46
CA SER A 56 12.28 13.22 6.57
C SER A 56 11.56 14.50 6.99
N ILE A 57 12.25 15.64 7.01
CA ILE A 57 11.65 16.95 7.30
C ILE A 57 10.61 17.31 6.23
N ILE A 58 10.94 17.16 4.95
CA ILE A 58 10.00 17.45 3.85
C ILE A 58 8.73 16.60 3.99
N LYS A 59 8.87 15.31 4.26
CA LYS A 59 7.73 14.42 4.47
C LYS A 59 6.94 14.78 5.73
N TYR A 60 7.62 15.11 6.84
CA TYR A 60 6.96 15.58 8.04
C TYR A 60 6.09 16.81 7.78
N VAL A 61 6.63 17.85 7.12
CA VAL A 61 5.91 19.07 6.79
C VAL A 61 4.72 18.78 5.88
N TYR A 62 4.90 17.91 4.88
CA TYR A 62 3.82 17.50 3.98
C TYR A 62 2.67 16.81 4.74
N TYR A 63 2.96 15.80 5.57
CA TYR A 63 1.92 15.07 6.31
C TYR A 63 1.29 15.90 7.43
N ALA A 64 2.06 16.75 8.11
CA ALA A 64 1.54 17.70 9.10
C ALA A 64 0.59 18.72 8.47
N GLY A 65 0.93 19.24 7.30
CA GLY A 65 0.06 20.11 6.51
C GLY A 65 -1.24 19.41 6.10
N ARG A 66 -1.15 18.17 5.64
CA ARG A 66 -2.32 17.35 5.30
C ARG A 66 -3.18 17.06 6.53
N PHE A 67 -2.59 16.71 7.66
CA PHE A 67 -3.32 16.49 8.91
C PHE A 67 -4.10 17.72 9.36
N SER A 68 -3.48 18.92 9.30
CA SER A 68 -4.12 20.17 9.69
C SER A 68 -5.21 20.63 8.71
N SER A 69 -5.00 20.42 7.41
CA SER A 69 -5.96 20.82 6.37
C SER A 69 -7.13 19.85 6.22
N THR A 70 -6.96 18.60 6.61
CA THR A 70 -8.05 17.62 6.59
C THR A 70 -9.05 17.94 7.67
N LYS A 71 -10.13 18.64 7.31
CA LYS A 71 -11.27 18.86 8.22
C LYS A 71 -11.72 17.50 8.73
N PRO A 72 -12.13 17.38 10.01
CA PRO A 72 -12.84 16.18 10.44
C PRO A 72 -14.10 16.12 9.55
N TYR A 73 -14.03 15.27 8.55
CA TYR A 73 -15.15 15.03 7.68
C TYR A 73 -16.15 14.20 8.52
N ALA A 74 -16.96 14.92 9.30
CA ALA A 74 -18.29 14.44 9.60
C ALA A 74 -19.00 14.50 8.24
N MET A 75 -18.72 13.54 7.37
CA MET A 75 -19.67 13.25 6.31
C MET A 75 -20.93 12.90 7.07
N ASP A 76 -21.92 13.76 6.94
CA ASP A 76 -23.28 13.44 7.31
C ASP A 76 -23.49 12.01 6.81
N GLU A 77 -23.81 11.06 7.68
CA GLU A 77 -24.02 9.66 7.29
C GLU A 77 -24.99 9.59 6.10
N ALA A 78 -25.90 10.58 6.02
CA ALA A 78 -26.81 10.79 4.89
C ALA A 78 -26.10 11.20 3.59
N ALA A 79 -25.00 11.96 3.63
CA ALA A 79 -24.22 12.31 2.43
C ALA A 79 -23.34 11.14 1.99
N ALA A 80 -22.80 10.37 2.94
CA ALA A 80 -22.10 9.12 2.66
C ALA A 80 -23.06 8.08 2.06
N ALA A 81 -24.27 7.97 2.60
CA ALA A 81 -25.32 7.12 2.06
C ALA A 81 -25.75 7.56 0.65
N ARG A 82 -25.91 8.86 0.38
CA ARG A 82 -26.27 9.36 -0.96
C ARG A 82 -25.16 9.15 -2.00
N ILE A 83 -23.89 9.27 -1.62
CA ILE A 83 -22.76 8.92 -2.49
C ILE A 83 -22.73 7.40 -2.68
N GLN A 84 -23.08 6.65 -1.65
CA GLN A 84 -23.19 5.20 -1.69
C GLN A 84 -24.44 4.73 -2.46
N GLU A 85 -25.56 5.43 -2.36
CA GLU A 85 -26.78 5.18 -3.15
C GLU A 85 -26.63 5.55 -4.62
N GLY A 86 -25.93 6.66 -4.95
CA GLY A 86 -25.56 7.00 -6.33
C GLY A 86 -24.44 6.14 -6.92
N ALA A 87 -23.63 5.51 -6.08
CA ALA A 87 -22.54 4.60 -6.43
C ALA A 87 -22.93 3.12 -6.21
N MET A 88 -24.20 2.82 -6.04
CA MET A 88 -24.69 1.45 -5.74
C MET A 88 -24.34 0.41 -6.79
N GLU A 89 -23.84 0.85 -7.93
CA GLU A 89 -23.43 -0.03 -9.03
C GLU A 89 -21.92 -0.27 -9.08
N ILE A 90 -21.10 0.58 -8.47
CA ILE A 90 -19.62 0.46 -8.54
C ILE A 90 -19.05 0.60 -7.14
N ARG A 91 -18.41 -0.47 -6.65
CA ARG A 91 -17.62 -0.40 -5.42
C ARG A 91 -16.23 0.13 -5.75
N GLU A 92 -15.92 1.32 -5.28
CA GLU A 92 -14.65 1.98 -5.52
C GLU A 92 -13.86 2.17 -4.24
N TYR A 93 -12.57 1.89 -4.32
CA TYR A 93 -11.63 2.02 -3.20
C TYR A 93 -10.40 2.81 -3.61
N LEU A 94 -9.97 3.72 -2.74
CA LEU A 94 -8.71 4.44 -2.88
C LEU A 94 -7.61 3.65 -2.16
N LEU A 95 -6.51 3.39 -2.86
CA LEU A 95 -5.43 2.56 -2.36
C LEU A 95 -4.27 3.42 -1.86
N ILE A 96 -3.91 3.27 -0.61
CA ILE A 96 -2.74 3.92 -0.02
C ILE A 96 -1.79 2.86 0.50
N LYS A 97 -0.55 2.88 -0.02
CA LYS A 97 0.56 2.12 0.54
C LYS A 97 1.15 2.91 1.71
N ASP A 98 1.18 2.30 2.88
CA ASP A 98 1.84 2.88 4.05
C ASP A 98 3.37 2.79 3.86
N PRO A 99 4.12 3.88 4.06
CA PRO A 99 5.59 3.86 3.96
C PRO A 99 6.27 3.16 5.16
N SER A 100 5.57 2.27 5.83
CA SER A 100 6.13 1.44 6.90
C SER A 100 7.20 0.49 6.36
N SER A 101 8.05 -0.04 7.25
CA SER A 101 9.13 -0.98 6.92
C SER A 101 8.65 -2.33 6.34
N GLY A 102 7.35 -2.64 6.43
CA GLY A 102 6.69 -3.80 5.84
C GLY A 102 5.70 -3.43 4.75
N PHE A 103 5.18 -4.44 4.06
CA PHE A 103 4.08 -4.22 3.14
C PHE A 103 2.80 -3.89 3.94
N ASN A 104 2.23 -2.75 3.68
CA ASN A 104 0.95 -2.35 4.26
C ASN A 104 0.16 -1.54 3.23
N LEU A 105 -0.89 -2.15 2.70
CA LEU A 105 -1.80 -1.54 1.72
C LEU A 105 -3.16 -1.35 2.36
N LYS A 106 -3.69 -0.13 2.27
CA LYS A 106 -4.98 0.25 2.83
C LYS A 106 -5.94 0.65 1.72
N LEU A 107 -7.13 0.11 1.79
CA LEU A 107 -8.24 0.39 0.90
C LEU A 107 -9.23 1.29 1.63
N PHE A 108 -9.37 2.52 1.15
CA PHE A 108 -10.27 3.52 1.71
C PHE A 108 -11.51 3.68 0.83
N SER A 109 -12.68 3.84 1.45
CA SER A 109 -13.87 4.34 0.77
C SER A 109 -13.74 5.83 0.46
N TYR A 110 -14.59 6.36 -0.39
CA TYR A 110 -14.66 7.80 -0.68
C TYR A 110 -14.96 8.66 0.55
N SER A 111 -15.57 8.08 1.58
CA SER A 111 -15.77 8.73 2.87
C SER A 111 -14.49 8.88 3.70
N GLY A 112 -13.35 8.39 3.23
CA GLY A 112 -12.08 8.41 3.95
C GLY A 112 -11.98 7.35 5.07
N LEU A 113 -12.88 6.37 5.08
CA LEU A 113 -12.83 5.25 6.02
C LEU A 113 -12.02 4.11 5.42
N CYS A 114 -11.10 3.55 6.22
CA CYS A 114 -10.34 2.38 5.83
C CYS A 114 -11.22 1.14 5.96
N GLU A 115 -11.60 0.54 4.83
CA GLU A 115 -12.46 -0.64 4.79
C GLU A 115 -11.66 -1.94 4.91
N LEU A 116 -10.49 -1.99 4.26
CA LEU A 116 -9.59 -3.14 4.29
C LEU A 116 -8.14 -2.67 4.52
N GLU A 117 -7.41 -3.43 5.31
CA GLU A 117 -5.98 -3.29 5.52
C GLU A 117 -5.30 -4.62 5.22
N ILE A 118 -4.30 -4.60 4.34
CA ILE A 118 -3.47 -5.76 3.99
C ILE A 118 -2.08 -5.48 4.54
N SER A 119 -1.66 -6.24 5.54
CA SER A 119 -0.38 -6.02 6.21
C SER A 119 0.45 -7.29 6.24
N ASP A 120 1.77 -7.12 6.11
CA ASP A 120 2.73 -8.20 6.31
C ASP A 120 2.59 -8.77 7.73
N THR A 121 2.66 -10.09 7.87
CA THR A 121 2.61 -10.79 9.18
C THR A 121 3.94 -10.72 9.92
N PHE A 122 5.04 -10.37 9.24
CA PHE A 122 6.36 -10.29 9.87
C PHE A 122 6.57 -8.96 10.60
N PRO A 123 7.20 -8.99 11.80
CA PRO A 123 7.52 -7.78 12.53
C PRO A 123 8.48 -6.89 11.76
N GLY A 124 8.08 -5.63 11.56
CA GLY A 124 8.69 -4.68 10.63
C GLY A 124 10.16 -4.30 10.90
N TRP A 125 10.71 -4.58 12.09
CA TRP A 125 12.09 -4.22 12.39
C TRP A 125 13.13 -5.10 11.64
N TRP A 126 12.84 -6.36 11.36
CA TRP A 126 13.67 -7.22 10.52
C TRP A 126 13.71 -6.77 9.06
N ASN A 127 12.63 -6.17 8.57
CA ASN A 127 12.55 -5.65 7.21
C ASN A 127 13.46 -4.43 6.97
N TRP A 128 13.91 -3.76 8.03
CA TRP A 128 14.89 -2.68 7.95
C TRP A 128 16.31 -3.18 7.68
N LEU A 129 16.61 -4.39 8.16
CA LEU A 129 17.95 -4.98 8.05
C LEU A 129 18.09 -5.90 6.84
N THR A 130 16.97 -6.32 6.22
CA THR A 130 17.01 -7.19 5.06
C THR A 130 16.94 -6.38 3.77
N PRO A 131 17.94 -6.49 2.88
CA PRO A 131 17.88 -5.90 1.55
C PRO A 131 16.64 -6.36 0.79
N ALA A 132 16.09 -5.51 -0.08
CA ALA A 132 14.90 -5.80 -0.89
C ALA A 132 15.03 -7.12 -1.67
N SER A 133 16.23 -7.44 -2.17
CA SER A 133 16.55 -8.69 -2.86
C SER A 133 16.32 -9.96 -2.03
N PHE A 134 16.43 -9.90 -0.71
CA PHE A 134 16.14 -11.06 0.15
C PHE A 134 14.65 -11.32 0.33
N ARG A 135 13.79 -10.32 0.13
CA ARG A 135 12.33 -10.48 0.20
C ARG A 135 11.79 -11.32 -0.95
N GLU A 136 12.45 -11.25 -2.12
CA GLU A 136 12.09 -12.02 -3.32
C GLU A 136 12.32 -13.52 -3.16
N TRP A 137 13.07 -13.94 -2.16
CA TRP A 137 13.43 -15.36 -1.96
C TRP A 137 12.59 -16.07 -0.89
N LYS A 138 11.84 -15.32 -0.11
CA LYS A 138 11.06 -15.86 1.02
C LYS A 138 9.57 -15.82 0.71
N THR A 139 8.86 -16.89 1.07
CA THR A 139 7.40 -16.87 1.10
C THR A 139 6.91 -15.78 2.05
N ASN A 140 6.07 -14.91 1.57
CA ASN A 140 5.53 -13.78 2.34
C ASN A 140 4.06 -14.06 2.66
N SER A 141 3.68 -13.85 3.92
CA SER A 141 2.29 -13.96 4.38
C SER A 141 1.75 -12.58 4.73
N PHE A 142 0.54 -12.32 4.27
CA PHE A 142 -0.17 -11.05 4.47
C PHE A 142 -1.49 -11.31 5.16
N LEU A 143 -1.76 -10.55 6.20
CA LEU A 143 -3.04 -10.59 6.92
C LEU A 143 -3.97 -9.51 6.38
N VAL A 144 -5.19 -9.92 6.03
CA VAL A 144 -6.25 -9.02 5.56
C VAL A 144 -7.21 -8.76 6.71
N LYS A 145 -7.34 -7.50 7.09
CA LYS A 145 -8.20 -7.04 8.19
C LYS A 145 -9.30 -6.12 7.66
N LYS A 146 -10.49 -6.23 8.22
CA LYS A 146 -11.57 -5.26 8.04
C LYS A 146 -11.38 -4.03 8.95
N ARG A 147 -12.26 -3.03 8.74
CA ARG A 147 -12.33 -1.77 9.51
C ARG A 147 -12.33 -1.95 11.02
N ASP A 148 -13.00 -2.97 11.52
CA ASP A 148 -13.11 -3.32 12.95
C ASP A 148 -11.85 -4.00 13.52
N GLY A 149 -10.83 -4.23 12.67
CA GLY A 149 -9.61 -4.94 13.04
C GLY A 149 -9.73 -6.46 12.98
N GLN A 150 -10.91 -6.99 12.65
CA GLN A 150 -11.11 -8.43 12.50
C GLN A 150 -10.34 -8.94 11.28
N ALA A 151 -9.54 -9.98 11.48
CA ALA A 151 -8.90 -10.69 10.38
C ALA A 151 -9.95 -11.45 9.58
N VAL A 152 -10.02 -11.18 8.28
CA VAL A 152 -10.96 -11.84 7.36
C VAL A 152 -10.30 -12.82 6.44
N GLY A 153 -8.96 -12.76 6.33
CA GLY A 153 -8.22 -13.71 5.52
C GLY A 153 -6.72 -13.54 5.66
N GLU A 154 -6.02 -14.53 5.14
CA GLU A 154 -4.58 -14.54 5.01
C GLU A 154 -4.22 -14.88 3.56
N ILE A 155 -3.21 -14.19 3.04
CA ILE A 155 -2.70 -14.38 1.68
C ILE A 155 -1.23 -14.73 1.77
N THR A 156 -0.83 -15.84 1.18
CA THR A 156 0.56 -16.27 1.11
C THR A 156 1.04 -16.17 -0.33
N LEU A 157 2.13 -15.45 -0.54
CA LEU A 157 2.78 -15.30 -1.84
C LEU A 157 4.11 -16.05 -1.81
N ASN A 158 4.28 -17.00 -2.74
CA ASN A 158 5.57 -17.59 -3.03
C ASN A 158 6.19 -16.88 -4.24
N PRO A 159 7.22 -16.06 -4.07
CA PRO A 159 7.77 -15.26 -5.16
C PRO A 159 8.49 -16.12 -6.21
N LYS A 160 8.99 -17.32 -5.88
CA LYS A 160 9.69 -18.20 -6.82
C LYS A 160 8.76 -18.86 -7.82
N THR A 161 7.58 -19.28 -7.36
CA THR A 161 6.57 -19.96 -8.19
C THR A 161 5.46 -19.02 -8.58
N TYR A 162 5.43 -17.80 -8.07
CA TYR A 162 4.32 -16.85 -8.17
C TYR A 162 2.97 -17.48 -7.79
N LEU A 163 3.03 -18.45 -6.87
CA LEU A 163 1.83 -19.08 -6.33
C LEU A 163 1.28 -18.19 -5.22
N ILE A 164 0.01 -17.83 -5.36
CA ILE A 164 -0.72 -17.05 -4.34
C ILE A 164 -1.79 -17.95 -3.76
N ASN A 165 -1.72 -18.18 -2.46
CA ASN A 165 -2.76 -18.86 -1.72
C ASN A 165 -3.45 -17.88 -0.80
N GLY A 166 -4.76 -17.75 -0.93
CA GLY A 166 -5.59 -16.91 -0.08
C GLY A 166 -6.63 -17.75 0.66
N GLN A 167 -6.79 -17.50 1.95
CA GLN A 167 -7.86 -18.09 2.75
C GLN A 167 -8.73 -16.97 3.33
N PHE A 168 -10.00 -16.94 2.96
CA PHE A 168 -10.95 -15.91 3.37
C PHE A 168 -12.22 -16.58 3.92
N GLY A 169 -12.27 -16.74 5.23
CA GLY A 169 -13.35 -17.49 5.89
C GLY A 169 -13.45 -18.91 5.34
N LYS A 170 -14.55 -19.23 4.66
CA LYS A 170 -14.78 -20.53 4.01
C LYS A 170 -14.23 -20.65 2.57
N ASN A 171 -13.78 -19.52 2.00
CA ASN A 171 -13.29 -19.48 0.62
C ASN A 171 -11.77 -19.67 0.61
N SER A 172 -11.29 -20.64 -0.13
CA SER A 172 -9.87 -20.78 -0.45
C SER A 172 -9.63 -20.40 -1.90
N ILE A 173 -8.53 -19.69 -2.15
CA ILE A 173 -8.10 -19.22 -3.46
C ILE A 173 -6.67 -19.71 -3.66
N SER A 174 -6.42 -20.39 -4.77
CA SER A 174 -5.07 -20.73 -5.19
C SER A 174 -4.89 -20.20 -6.61
N LEU A 175 -3.94 -19.28 -6.78
CA LEU A 175 -3.62 -18.66 -8.05
C LEU A 175 -2.24 -19.13 -8.47
N GLU A 176 -2.15 -19.73 -9.63
CA GLU A 176 -0.89 -20.12 -10.24
C GLU A 176 -0.59 -19.18 -11.42
N TYR A 177 0.62 -18.64 -11.42
CA TYR A 177 1.09 -17.79 -12.51
C TYR A 177 1.51 -18.67 -13.69
N LEU A 178 0.92 -18.45 -14.85
CA LEU A 178 1.21 -19.21 -16.05
C LEU A 178 2.26 -18.55 -16.93
N ARG A 179 2.08 -17.26 -17.20
CA ARG A 179 2.98 -16.53 -18.11
C ARG A 179 2.80 -15.02 -18.02
N ASP A 180 3.85 -14.31 -18.41
CA ASP A 180 3.80 -12.89 -18.70
C ASP A 180 3.96 -12.68 -20.22
N ASN A 181 2.93 -12.16 -20.83
CA ASN A 181 3.03 -11.60 -22.16
C ASN A 181 3.25 -10.08 -21.98
N ARG A 182 3.98 -9.42 -22.88
CA ARG A 182 4.23 -7.97 -22.84
C ARG A 182 2.99 -7.10 -22.54
N LYS A 183 1.79 -7.66 -22.71
CA LYS A 183 0.50 -6.95 -22.53
C LYS A 183 -0.32 -7.44 -21.34
N ALA A 184 -0.11 -8.66 -20.85
CA ALA A 184 -0.94 -9.26 -19.79
C ALA A 184 -0.19 -10.32 -18.99
N ALA A 185 -0.32 -10.25 -17.66
CA ALA A 185 0.05 -11.35 -16.77
C ALA A 185 -1.14 -12.29 -16.62
N VAL A 186 -0.92 -13.59 -16.79
CA VAL A 186 -1.98 -14.62 -16.81
C VAL A 186 -1.82 -15.53 -15.60
N PHE A 187 -2.91 -15.70 -14.87
CA PHE A 187 -3.02 -16.58 -13.71
C PHE A 187 -4.16 -17.59 -13.93
N GLU A 188 -4.08 -18.70 -13.23
CA GLU A 188 -5.12 -19.74 -13.22
C GLU A 188 -5.61 -19.99 -11.78
N CYS A 189 -6.92 -20.15 -11.62
CA CYS A 189 -7.56 -20.47 -10.35
C CYS A 189 -8.59 -21.59 -10.57
N GLY A 190 -8.18 -22.84 -10.45
CA GLY A 190 -9.01 -23.99 -10.83
C GLY A 190 -9.33 -23.97 -12.33
N SER A 191 -10.61 -23.79 -12.69
CA SER A 191 -11.06 -23.65 -14.08
C SER A 191 -11.08 -22.20 -14.59
N ASP A 192 -10.86 -21.22 -13.72
CA ASP A 192 -10.96 -19.81 -14.07
C ASP A 192 -9.61 -19.26 -14.52
N ARG A 193 -9.59 -18.67 -15.71
CA ARG A 193 -8.44 -17.96 -16.25
C ARG A 193 -8.55 -16.48 -15.93
N ILE A 194 -7.51 -15.93 -15.29
CA ILE A 194 -7.46 -14.55 -14.84
C ILE A 194 -6.34 -13.83 -15.57
N GLU A 195 -6.64 -12.67 -16.12
CA GLU A 195 -5.69 -11.86 -16.85
C GLU A 195 -5.62 -10.46 -16.24
N ILE A 196 -4.40 -9.96 -16.07
CA ILE A 196 -4.14 -8.58 -15.68
C ILE A 196 -3.57 -7.87 -16.89
N HIS A 197 -4.36 -7.01 -17.50
CA HIS A 197 -3.92 -6.19 -18.63
C HIS A 197 -3.44 -4.83 -18.16
N LYS A 198 -2.32 -4.36 -18.73
CA LYS A 198 -1.85 -3.00 -18.51
C LYS A 198 -2.60 -2.07 -19.47
N GLU A 199 -3.41 -1.15 -18.94
CA GLU A 199 -4.18 -0.15 -19.68
C GLU A 199 -3.72 1.26 -19.31
N GLY A 200 -2.95 1.91 -20.17
CA GLY A 200 -2.42 3.25 -19.91
C GLY A 200 -1.67 3.34 -18.58
N ASN A 201 -2.19 4.16 -17.66
CA ASN A 201 -1.63 4.35 -16.31
C ASN A 201 -2.20 3.37 -15.26
N GLY A 202 -2.95 2.36 -15.68
CA GLY A 202 -3.65 1.44 -14.79
C GLY A 202 -3.53 -0.02 -15.20
N HIS A 203 -4.38 -0.83 -14.56
CA HIS A 203 -4.51 -2.26 -14.84
C HIS A 203 -5.98 -2.64 -14.86
N SER A 204 -6.37 -3.51 -15.78
CA SER A 204 -7.68 -4.15 -15.78
C SER A 204 -7.55 -5.63 -15.38
N PHE A 205 -8.51 -6.10 -14.62
CA PHE A 205 -8.61 -7.48 -14.15
C PHE A 205 -9.76 -8.15 -14.90
N VAL A 206 -9.43 -9.23 -15.59
CA VAL A 206 -10.37 -9.96 -16.45
C VAL A 206 -10.42 -11.41 -16.01
N ILE A 207 -11.62 -11.96 -15.80
CA ILE A 207 -11.85 -13.39 -15.53
C ILE A 207 -12.69 -13.96 -16.67
N ASN A 208 -12.19 -15.00 -17.35
CA ASN A 208 -12.88 -15.67 -18.45
C ASN A 208 -13.47 -14.65 -19.46
N ASN A 209 -12.65 -13.71 -19.92
CA ASN A 209 -13.01 -12.62 -20.85
C ASN A 209 -14.00 -11.57 -20.30
N ARG A 210 -14.36 -11.61 -19.01
CA ARG A 210 -15.20 -10.61 -18.37
C ARG A 210 -14.35 -9.69 -17.52
N LYS A 211 -14.36 -8.38 -17.79
CA LYS A 211 -13.70 -7.37 -16.96
C LYS A 211 -14.46 -7.28 -15.62
N ILE A 212 -13.75 -7.52 -14.52
CA ILE A 212 -14.32 -7.56 -13.17
C ILE A 212 -13.90 -6.38 -12.33
N ALA A 213 -12.70 -5.83 -12.57
CA ALA A 213 -12.20 -4.68 -11.85
C ALA A 213 -11.21 -3.89 -12.71
N GLN A 214 -11.00 -2.65 -12.31
CA GLN A 214 -10.01 -1.76 -12.91
C GLN A 214 -9.28 -1.00 -11.83
N LEU A 215 -7.96 -0.96 -11.93
CA LEU A 215 -7.09 -0.12 -11.14
C LEU A 215 -6.61 1.03 -12.00
N SER A 216 -7.02 2.25 -11.70
CA SER A 216 -6.65 3.45 -12.44
C SER A 216 -5.78 4.37 -11.60
N LYS A 217 -4.82 5.06 -12.25
CA LYS A 217 -4.04 6.16 -11.65
C LYS A 217 -4.29 7.43 -12.45
N GLY A 218 -4.46 8.54 -11.77
CA GLY A 218 -4.48 9.84 -12.43
C GLY A 218 -5.61 10.74 -11.98
N TYR A 219 -6.71 10.78 -12.68
CA TYR A 219 -7.76 11.76 -12.43
C TYR A 219 -8.57 11.44 -11.17
N MET A 220 -8.31 12.22 -10.11
CA MET A 220 -9.13 12.19 -8.90
C MET A 220 -10.02 13.42 -8.88
N PRO A 221 -11.32 13.29 -8.58
CA PRO A 221 -12.22 14.44 -8.39
C PRO A 221 -11.67 15.43 -7.35
N MET A 222 -11.85 16.74 -7.56
CA MET A 222 -11.28 17.78 -6.70
C MET A 222 -11.73 17.63 -5.23
N THR A 223 -12.94 17.14 -5.00
CA THR A 223 -13.47 16.85 -3.66
C THR A 223 -12.64 15.80 -2.93
N LEU A 224 -12.16 14.79 -3.62
CA LEU A 224 -11.32 13.72 -3.06
C LEU A 224 -9.85 14.16 -2.92
N GLN A 225 -9.37 15.11 -3.72
CA GLN A 225 -8.01 15.65 -3.62
C GLN A 225 -7.77 16.37 -2.28
N GLN A 226 -8.82 16.84 -1.62
CA GLN A 226 -8.72 17.40 -0.27
C GLN A 226 -8.44 16.33 0.78
N LEU A 227 -8.91 15.10 0.58
CA LEU A 227 -8.75 13.98 1.49
C LEU A 227 -7.56 13.09 1.14
N PHE A 228 -7.29 12.88 -0.15
CA PHE A 228 -6.30 11.93 -0.63
C PHE A 228 -5.20 12.60 -1.47
N PRO A 229 -3.98 12.05 -1.55
CA PRO A 229 -2.96 12.50 -2.50
C PRO A 229 -3.47 12.41 -3.95
N ILE A 230 -3.10 13.38 -4.79
CA ILE A 230 -3.62 13.54 -6.17
C ILE A 230 -3.45 12.25 -7.02
N ASN A 231 -2.37 11.51 -6.82
CA ASN A 231 -2.06 10.31 -7.60
C ASN A 231 -2.47 9.01 -6.88
N THR A 232 -3.40 9.08 -5.91
CA THR A 232 -3.88 7.88 -5.24
C THR A 232 -4.58 6.96 -6.23
N PRO A 233 -4.16 5.68 -6.36
CA PRO A 233 -4.83 4.74 -7.27
C PRO A 233 -6.26 4.46 -6.80
N ILE A 234 -7.16 4.33 -7.77
CA ILE A 234 -8.57 3.99 -7.56
C ILE A 234 -8.80 2.58 -8.10
N LEU A 235 -9.29 1.69 -7.26
CA LEU A 235 -9.75 0.36 -7.63
C LEU A 235 -11.27 0.40 -7.75
N SER A 236 -11.79 0.18 -8.95
CA SER A 236 -13.22 0.11 -9.24
C SER A 236 -13.61 -1.32 -9.57
N PHE A 237 -14.64 -1.83 -8.92
CA PHE A 237 -15.22 -3.14 -9.20
C PHE A 237 -16.47 -3.02 -10.05
N ASN A 238 -16.69 -3.98 -10.95
CA ASN A 238 -17.92 -4.07 -11.73
C ASN A 238 -19.10 -4.46 -10.81
N GLU A 239 -20.32 -3.98 -11.13
CA GLU A 239 -21.54 -4.14 -10.32
C GLU A 239 -21.88 -5.58 -9.94
N LYS A 240 -21.61 -6.53 -10.82
CA LYS A 240 -21.99 -7.94 -10.65
C LYS A 240 -20.84 -8.81 -10.17
N ILE A 241 -19.94 -8.25 -9.37
CA ILE A 241 -18.81 -9.03 -8.86
C ILE A 241 -19.25 -9.94 -7.71
N LYS A 242 -18.80 -11.20 -7.74
CA LYS A 242 -18.98 -12.16 -6.65
C LYS A 242 -17.92 -11.94 -5.56
N ASP A 243 -18.24 -12.28 -4.32
CA ASP A 243 -17.30 -12.17 -3.20
C ASP A 243 -15.96 -12.88 -3.47
N LYS A 244 -15.99 -14.08 -4.05
CA LYS A 244 -14.78 -14.81 -4.45
C LYS A 244 -13.91 -14.00 -5.42
N GLU A 245 -14.53 -13.34 -6.40
CA GLU A 245 -13.82 -12.54 -7.41
C GLU A 245 -13.21 -11.27 -6.80
N GLN A 246 -13.87 -10.65 -5.80
CA GLN A 246 -13.28 -9.54 -5.04
C GLN A 246 -11.99 -9.98 -4.34
N TRP A 247 -12.01 -11.13 -3.67
CA TRP A 247 -10.84 -11.65 -2.99
C TRP A 247 -9.72 -12.05 -3.95
N LEU A 248 -10.07 -12.54 -5.15
CA LEU A 248 -9.10 -12.76 -6.22
C LEU A 248 -8.37 -11.46 -6.61
N VAL A 249 -9.12 -10.38 -6.83
CA VAL A 249 -8.52 -9.08 -7.16
C VAL A 249 -7.65 -8.57 -6.02
N VAL A 250 -8.11 -8.66 -4.75
CA VAL A 250 -7.34 -8.25 -3.57
C VAL A 250 -6.03 -9.04 -3.49
N SER A 251 -6.05 -10.35 -3.77
CA SER A 251 -4.85 -11.19 -3.79
C SER A 251 -3.87 -10.77 -4.91
N LEU A 252 -4.40 -10.45 -6.08
CA LEU A 252 -3.59 -9.99 -7.23
C LEU A 252 -3.00 -8.59 -7.03
N LEU A 253 -3.65 -7.72 -6.25
CA LEU A 253 -3.08 -6.43 -5.88
C LEU A 253 -1.75 -6.58 -5.15
N ILE A 254 -1.60 -7.59 -4.29
CA ILE A 254 -0.35 -7.86 -3.59
C ILE A 254 0.76 -8.16 -4.60
N CYS A 255 0.49 -9.00 -5.61
CA CYS A 255 1.43 -9.28 -6.68
C CYS A 255 1.88 -8.02 -7.43
N LEU A 256 0.92 -7.17 -7.80
CA LEU A 256 1.20 -5.94 -8.55
C LEU A 256 2.06 -4.95 -7.77
N TRP A 257 1.87 -4.86 -6.45
CA TRP A 257 2.67 -3.97 -5.62
C TRP A 257 3.98 -4.57 -5.16
N PHE A 258 4.04 -5.88 -4.96
CA PHE A 258 5.25 -6.57 -4.53
C PHE A 258 6.30 -6.61 -5.65
N ASN A 259 5.88 -6.86 -6.89
CA ASN A 259 6.77 -6.92 -8.05
C ASN A 259 7.23 -5.55 -8.58
N ARG A 260 6.65 -4.45 -8.10
CA ARG A 260 6.98 -3.09 -8.57
C ARG A 260 8.06 -2.39 -7.76
N ASP A 261 8.36 -2.89 -6.57
CA ASP A 261 9.32 -2.29 -5.63
C ASP A 261 10.66 -3.07 -5.60
N GLY A 262 10.84 -4.05 -6.51
CA GLY A 262 12.05 -4.81 -6.75
C GLY A 262 12.91 -4.21 -7.88
#